data_abbb99a86d2287972d2ceacc8f7acea6
#
_entry.id   abbb99a86d2287972d2ceacc8f7acea6
#
_cell.length_a   1.000
_cell.length_b   1.000
_cell.length_c   1.000
_cell.angle_alpha   90.00
_cell.angle_beta   90.00
_cell.angle_gamma   90.00
#
_symmetry.space_group_name_H-M   'P 1'
#
loop_
_entity.id
_entity.type
_entity.pdbx_description
1 polymer ?
#
loop_
_entity_poly.entity_id
_entity_poly.type
_entity_poly.pdbx_seq_one_letter_code
_entity_poly.pdbx_strand_id
1 'polypeptide(L)'
;KLQLRKFKNAMSNEVKQTFERRINSLIEQINFLNKQDDYDEIISNLSKYLCILIAGYTEKMFVYYLNKYFENKAHPKLKKYLSNSIKHTTNLQMTKIEEILCKFDECWVETLKKDVDYQEYKDSLQSIYDNRNKIAHGEISNIGFKSLEDSYIRIQKFFERLVKVMGS
;
A
#
# COMPACT_ATOMS: atom_id res chain seq x y z
N LYS A 1 5.06 -8.69 -28.94
CA LYS A 1 4.05 -8.70 -27.83
C LYS A 1 4.64 -9.33 -26.56
N LEU A 2 5.37 -10.47 -26.65
CA LEU A 2 5.97 -11.16 -25.48
C LEU A 2 7.08 -10.34 -24.78
N GLN A 3 7.93 -9.67 -25.56
CA GLN A 3 9.02 -8.81 -25.04
C GLN A 3 8.48 -7.56 -24.33
N LEU A 4 7.46 -6.87 -24.89
CA LEU A 4 6.79 -5.74 -24.23
C LEU A 4 6.12 -6.14 -22.92
N ARG A 5 5.63 -7.36 -22.82
CA ARG A 5 5.03 -7.91 -21.60
C ARG A 5 6.06 -8.23 -20.53
N LYS A 6 7.19 -8.83 -20.91
CA LYS A 6 8.32 -9.05 -19.99
C LYS A 6 8.88 -7.71 -19.48
N PHE A 7 8.96 -6.69 -20.33
CA PHE A 7 9.43 -5.35 -19.97
C PHE A 7 8.49 -4.64 -18.99
N LYS A 8 7.17 -4.69 -19.19
CA LYS A 8 6.18 -4.12 -18.27
C LYS A 8 6.16 -4.83 -16.90
N ASN A 9 6.28 -6.15 -16.88
CA ASN A 9 6.38 -6.94 -15.64
C ASN A 9 7.68 -6.66 -14.89
N ALA A 10 8.78 -6.46 -15.60
CA ALA A 10 10.06 -6.05 -15.00
C ALA A 10 9.96 -4.65 -14.37
N MET A 11 9.43 -3.65 -15.10
CA MET A 11 9.24 -2.27 -14.59
C MET A 11 8.32 -2.23 -13.36
N SER A 12 7.27 -3.03 -13.30
CA SER A 12 6.35 -3.00 -12.18
C SER A 12 6.89 -3.72 -10.94
N ASN A 13 7.68 -4.78 -11.12
CA ASN A 13 8.46 -5.38 -10.03
C ASN A 13 9.54 -4.41 -9.51
N GLU A 14 10.16 -3.65 -10.38
CA GLU A 14 11.16 -2.63 -10.04
C GLU A 14 10.55 -1.51 -9.19
N VAL A 15 9.33 -1.04 -9.52
CA VAL A 15 8.62 -0.05 -8.70
C VAL A 15 8.35 -0.59 -7.29
N LYS A 16 7.84 -1.83 -7.16
CA LYS A 16 7.63 -2.49 -5.87
C LYS A 16 8.92 -2.55 -5.07
N GLN A 17 9.99 -3.11 -5.66
CA GLN A 17 11.29 -3.26 -5.02
C GLN A 17 11.89 -1.92 -4.61
N THR A 18 11.69 -0.87 -5.41
CA THR A 18 12.18 0.48 -5.10
C THR A 18 11.49 1.05 -3.87
N PHE A 19 10.16 0.92 -3.76
CA PHE A 19 9.43 1.37 -2.56
C PHE A 19 9.83 0.57 -1.33
N GLU A 20 9.83 -0.76 -1.41
CA GLU A 20 10.19 -1.63 -0.29
C GLU A 20 11.62 -1.36 0.20
N ARG A 21 12.58 -1.18 -0.70
CA ARG A 21 13.96 -0.81 -0.35
C ARG A 21 14.04 0.51 0.40
N ARG A 22 13.31 1.54 -0.08
CA ARG A 22 13.30 2.86 0.58
C ARG A 22 12.67 2.80 1.97
N ILE A 23 11.55 2.09 2.13
CA ILE A 23 10.88 1.90 3.41
C ILE A 23 11.80 1.15 4.38
N ASN A 24 12.36 0.01 3.96
CA ASN A 24 13.23 -0.80 4.80
C ASN A 24 14.49 -0.04 5.20
N SER A 25 15.13 0.69 4.27
CA SER A 25 16.29 1.53 4.60
C SER A 25 15.95 2.61 5.62
N LEU A 26 14.76 3.20 5.55
CA LEU A 26 14.33 4.21 6.52
C LEU A 26 14.03 3.59 7.89
N ILE A 27 13.42 2.40 7.91
CA ILE A 27 13.21 1.62 9.15
C ILE A 27 14.54 1.29 9.82
N GLU A 28 15.53 0.84 9.05
CA GLU A 28 16.89 0.56 9.57
C GLU A 28 17.55 1.81 10.16
N GLN A 29 17.43 2.97 9.49
CA GLN A 29 17.95 4.25 9.98
C GLN A 29 17.29 4.65 11.30
N ILE A 30 15.96 4.59 11.40
CA ILE A 30 15.24 4.91 12.64
C ILE A 30 15.64 3.94 13.76
N ASN A 31 15.74 2.64 13.47
CA ASN A 31 16.16 1.65 14.45
C ASN A 31 17.60 1.87 14.94
N PHE A 32 18.47 2.40 14.08
CA PHE A 32 19.83 2.77 14.48
C PHE A 32 19.82 3.99 15.41
N LEU A 33 19.04 5.03 15.08
CA LEU A 33 18.94 6.24 15.90
C LEU A 33 18.25 5.99 17.26
N ASN A 34 17.26 5.10 17.32
CA ASN A 34 16.58 4.71 18.55
C ASN A 34 17.50 4.06 19.62
N LYS A 35 18.72 3.68 19.24
CA LYS A 35 19.72 3.12 20.17
C LYS A 35 20.68 4.19 20.72
N GLN A 36 20.48 5.45 20.34
CA GLN A 36 21.33 6.57 20.72
C GLN A 36 20.48 7.62 21.43
N ASP A 37 21.08 8.37 22.32
CA ASP A 37 20.43 9.47 23.02
C ASP A 37 20.35 10.72 22.12
N ASP A 38 19.41 11.62 22.41
CA ASP A 38 19.24 12.95 21.79
C ASP A 38 18.78 13.01 20.33
N TYR A 39 18.13 11.94 19.78
CA TYR A 39 17.62 11.94 18.42
C TYR A 39 16.09 11.94 18.28
N ASP A 40 15.34 12.18 19.36
CA ASP A 40 13.86 12.07 19.38
C ASP A 40 13.17 12.92 18.31
N GLU A 41 13.61 14.17 18.10
CA GLU A 41 13.05 15.04 17.08
C GLU A 41 13.33 14.52 15.66
N ILE A 42 14.52 14.02 15.40
CA ILE A 42 14.89 13.44 14.11
C ILE A 42 14.07 12.18 13.86
N ILE A 43 13.94 11.30 14.84
CA ILE A 43 13.13 10.08 14.77
C ILE A 43 11.67 10.43 14.48
N SER A 44 11.12 11.45 15.14
CA SER A 44 9.77 11.95 14.90
C SER A 44 9.58 12.39 13.44
N ASN A 45 10.52 13.16 12.89
CA ASN A 45 10.46 13.64 11.51
C ASN A 45 10.63 12.51 10.49
N LEU A 46 11.54 11.57 10.72
CA LEU A 46 11.71 10.38 9.89
C LEU A 46 10.47 9.48 9.94
N SER A 47 9.81 9.36 11.09
CA SER A 47 8.55 8.61 11.25
C SER A 47 7.42 9.23 10.44
N LYS A 48 7.29 10.56 10.41
CA LYS A 48 6.32 11.25 9.55
C LYS A 48 6.60 10.96 8.06
N TYR A 49 7.86 11.00 7.66
CA TYR A 49 8.25 10.66 6.29
C TYR A 49 7.96 9.18 5.96
N LEU A 50 8.22 8.26 6.89
CA LEU A 50 7.88 6.84 6.76
C LEU A 50 6.37 6.63 6.56
N CYS A 51 5.52 7.34 7.31
CA CYS A 51 4.07 7.31 7.14
C CYS A 51 3.65 7.69 5.70
N ILE A 52 4.22 8.76 5.15
CA ILE A 52 3.95 9.20 3.76
C ILE A 52 4.42 8.14 2.75
N LEU A 53 5.58 7.53 2.97
CA LEU A 53 6.09 6.46 2.08
C LEU A 53 5.20 5.22 2.10
N ILE A 54 4.70 4.80 3.27
CA ILE A 54 3.80 3.66 3.41
C ILE A 54 2.47 3.95 2.71
N ALA A 55 1.90 5.14 2.85
CA ALA A 55 0.69 5.54 2.13
C ALA A 55 0.90 5.48 0.60
N GLY A 56 2.00 6.06 0.11
CA GLY A 56 2.36 6.01 -1.32
C GLY A 56 2.61 4.59 -1.83
N TYR A 57 3.26 3.74 -1.04
CA TYR A 57 3.41 2.31 -1.32
C TYR A 57 2.06 1.63 -1.48
N THR A 58 1.14 1.85 -0.55
CA THR A 58 -0.21 1.25 -0.56
C THR A 58 -0.96 1.60 -1.84
N GLU A 59 -0.97 2.89 -2.22
CA GLU A 59 -1.63 3.35 -3.45
C GLU A 59 -1.02 2.71 -4.71
N LYS A 60 0.31 2.67 -4.79
CA LYS A 60 1.00 2.07 -5.95
C LYS A 60 0.82 0.57 -6.03
N MET A 61 0.87 -0.14 -4.90
CA MET A 61 0.69 -1.60 -4.88
C MET A 61 -0.74 -2.01 -5.20
N PHE A 62 -1.74 -1.29 -4.73
CA PHE A 62 -3.13 -1.56 -5.08
C PHE A 62 -3.36 -1.48 -6.59
N VAL A 63 -2.95 -0.37 -7.21
CA VAL A 63 -3.03 -0.18 -8.67
C VAL A 63 -2.23 -1.25 -9.41
N TYR A 64 -1.05 -1.60 -8.91
CA TYR A 64 -0.21 -2.63 -9.50
C TYR A 64 -0.89 -4.00 -9.52
N TYR A 65 -1.43 -4.47 -8.38
CA TYR A 65 -2.03 -5.79 -8.29
C TYR A 65 -3.33 -5.89 -9.12
N LEU A 66 -4.16 -4.85 -9.15
CA LEU A 66 -5.32 -4.79 -10.03
C LEU A 66 -4.93 -4.85 -11.50
N ASN A 67 -3.97 -4.06 -11.94
CA ASN A 67 -3.50 -4.09 -13.32
C ASN A 67 -2.92 -5.47 -13.69
N LYS A 68 -2.16 -6.09 -12.79
CA LYS A 68 -1.59 -7.42 -12.98
C LYS A 68 -2.67 -8.49 -13.13
N TYR A 69 -3.72 -8.43 -12.32
CA TYR A 69 -4.86 -9.34 -12.42
C TYR A 69 -5.52 -9.26 -13.80
N PHE A 70 -5.77 -8.05 -14.31
CA PHE A 70 -6.42 -7.85 -15.60
C PHE A 70 -5.50 -8.03 -16.81
N GLU A 71 -4.18 -8.11 -16.62
CA GLU A 71 -3.22 -8.16 -17.73
C GLU A 71 -3.47 -9.32 -18.70
N ASN A 72 -3.95 -10.44 -18.21
CA ASN A 72 -4.21 -11.65 -19.00
C ASN A 72 -5.71 -11.93 -19.23
N LYS A 73 -6.60 -11.22 -18.54
CA LYS A 73 -8.03 -11.52 -18.51
C LYS A 73 -8.88 -10.54 -19.31
N ALA A 74 -8.37 -9.34 -19.62
CA ALA A 74 -9.15 -8.31 -20.28
C ALA A 74 -8.64 -7.96 -21.68
N HIS A 75 -9.57 -7.57 -22.58
CA HIS A 75 -9.23 -7.05 -23.91
C HIS A 75 -8.38 -5.76 -23.79
N PRO A 76 -7.42 -5.48 -24.71
CA PRO A 76 -6.51 -4.34 -24.62
C PRO A 76 -7.17 -2.97 -24.42
N LYS A 77 -8.31 -2.71 -25.05
CA LYS A 77 -9.06 -1.45 -24.88
C LYS A 77 -9.64 -1.33 -23.47
N LEU A 78 -10.16 -2.44 -22.92
CA LEU A 78 -10.69 -2.48 -21.55
C LEU A 78 -9.57 -2.28 -20.52
N LYS A 79 -8.40 -2.89 -20.72
CA LYS A 79 -7.23 -2.67 -19.85
C LYS A 79 -6.83 -1.20 -19.78
N LYS A 80 -6.81 -0.49 -20.93
CA LYS A 80 -6.49 0.93 -20.97
C LYS A 80 -7.51 1.74 -20.19
N TYR A 81 -8.81 1.44 -20.33
CA TYR A 81 -9.86 2.08 -19.55
C TYR A 81 -9.72 1.83 -18.05
N LEU A 82 -9.56 0.57 -17.63
CA LEU A 82 -9.38 0.19 -16.23
C LEU A 82 -8.15 0.87 -15.62
N SER A 83 -7.01 0.80 -16.31
CA SER A 83 -5.78 1.44 -15.84
C SER A 83 -5.94 2.95 -15.63
N ASN A 84 -6.65 3.63 -16.55
CA ASN A 84 -6.94 5.06 -16.40
C ASN A 84 -7.91 5.34 -15.23
N SER A 85 -8.92 4.49 -15.05
CA SER A 85 -9.93 4.66 -13.98
C SER A 85 -9.35 4.52 -12.57
N ILE A 86 -8.31 3.68 -12.40
CA ILE A 86 -7.69 3.42 -11.08
C ILE A 86 -6.39 4.21 -10.87
N LYS A 87 -5.83 4.83 -11.91
CA LYS A 87 -4.49 5.48 -11.88
C LYS A 87 -4.35 6.56 -10.81
N HIS A 88 -5.43 7.29 -10.53
CA HIS A 88 -5.46 8.42 -9.61
C HIS A 88 -6.17 8.09 -8.29
N THR A 89 -6.26 6.79 -7.95
CA THR A 89 -6.84 6.38 -6.69
C THR A 89 -5.94 6.78 -5.54
N THR A 90 -6.45 7.59 -4.64
CA THR A 90 -5.77 8.11 -3.45
C THR A 90 -6.61 7.83 -2.21
N ASN A 91 -6.02 7.98 -1.02
CA ASN A 91 -6.69 7.76 0.26
C ASN A 91 -7.35 6.36 0.35
N LEU A 92 -6.53 5.32 0.14
CA LEU A 92 -6.97 3.92 0.10
C LEU A 92 -7.22 3.34 1.51
N GLN A 93 -8.12 3.96 2.27
CA GLN A 93 -8.73 3.32 3.43
C GLN A 93 -9.51 2.07 2.99
N MET A 94 -9.74 1.12 3.89
CA MET A 94 -10.38 -0.16 3.56
C MET A 94 -11.71 0.02 2.86
N THR A 95 -12.56 0.96 3.31
CA THR A 95 -13.85 1.27 2.67
C THR A 95 -13.69 1.63 1.20
N LYS A 96 -12.67 2.43 0.86
CA LYS A 96 -12.40 2.81 -0.52
C LYS A 96 -11.89 1.65 -1.36
N ILE A 97 -11.07 0.79 -0.78
CA ILE A 97 -10.61 -0.46 -1.42
C ILE A 97 -11.82 -1.36 -1.72
N GLU A 98 -12.71 -1.56 -0.75
CA GLU A 98 -13.93 -2.35 -0.93
C GLU A 98 -14.83 -1.79 -2.04
N GLU A 99 -15.08 -0.47 -2.04
CA GLU A 99 -15.85 0.18 -3.11
C GLU A 99 -15.27 -0.08 -4.50
N ILE A 100 -13.95 -0.08 -4.64
CA ILE A 100 -13.29 -0.34 -5.91
C ILE A 100 -13.37 -1.82 -6.27
N LEU A 101 -13.11 -2.72 -5.33
CA LEU A 101 -13.17 -4.16 -5.55
C LEU A 101 -14.57 -4.64 -5.91
N CYS A 102 -15.62 -4.13 -5.24
CA CYS A 102 -17.02 -4.44 -5.54
C CYS A 102 -17.42 -4.09 -6.99
N LYS A 103 -16.77 -3.08 -7.61
CA LYS A 103 -17.03 -2.74 -9.03
C LYS A 103 -16.51 -3.81 -9.99
N PHE A 104 -15.65 -4.70 -9.53
CA PHE A 104 -15.11 -5.81 -10.31
C PHE A 104 -15.73 -7.14 -9.92
N ASP A 105 -15.81 -7.43 -8.61
CA ASP A 105 -16.33 -8.67 -8.09
C ASP A 105 -16.67 -8.52 -6.59
N GLU A 106 -17.94 -8.60 -6.24
CA GLU A 106 -18.42 -8.51 -4.85
C GLU A 106 -17.90 -9.66 -3.98
N CYS A 107 -17.70 -10.86 -4.57
CA CYS A 107 -17.20 -12.02 -3.85
C CYS A 107 -15.81 -11.80 -3.26
N TRP A 108 -15.00 -10.94 -3.88
CA TRP A 108 -13.68 -10.61 -3.34
C TRP A 108 -13.77 -9.91 -1.98
N VAL A 109 -14.70 -8.96 -1.86
CA VAL A 109 -14.91 -8.22 -0.61
C VAL A 109 -15.50 -9.14 0.46
N GLU A 110 -16.47 -9.98 0.11
CA GLU A 110 -17.03 -10.95 1.05
C GLU A 110 -15.96 -11.93 1.56
N THR A 111 -15.06 -12.37 0.68
CA THR A 111 -13.98 -13.29 1.04
C THR A 111 -12.92 -12.60 1.90
N LEU A 112 -12.58 -11.32 1.62
CA LEU A 112 -11.68 -10.53 2.46
C LEU A 112 -12.26 -10.31 3.85
N LYS A 113 -13.56 -10.00 3.97
CA LYS A 113 -14.24 -9.78 5.27
C LYS A 113 -14.31 -11.02 6.17
N LYS A 114 -14.18 -12.21 5.61
CA LYS A 114 -14.09 -13.48 6.36
C LYS A 114 -12.67 -13.78 6.85
N ASP A 115 -11.67 -12.98 6.45
CA ASP A 115 -10.30 -13.18 6.91
C ASP A 115 -10.17 -12.82 8.39
N VAL A 116 -9.45 -13.64 9.15
CA VAL A 116 -9.23 -13.43 10.59
C VAL A 116 -8.50 -12.12 10.87
N ASP A 117 -7.61 -11.71 9.98
CA ASP A 117 -6.79 -10.50 10.12
C ASP A 117 -7.46 -9.25 9.47
N TYR A 118 -8.69 -9.37 8.94
CA TYR A 118 -9.36 -8.29 8.21
C TYR A 118 -9.44 -6.99 9.02
N GLN A 119 -9.79 -7.06 10.32
CA GLN A 119 -9.88 -5.88 11.16
C GLN A 119 -8.52 -5.21 11.35
N GLU A 120 -7.45 -5.99 11.50
CA GLU A 120 -6.09 -5.46 11.63
C GLU A 120 -5.63 -4.76 10.34
N TYR A 121 -5.99 -5.28 9.17
CA TYR A 121 -5.72 -4.61 7.89
C TYR A 121 -6.44 -3.27 7.80
N LYS A 122 -7.73 -3.26 8.18
CA LYS A 122 -8.56 -2.05 8.18
C LYS A 122 -8.00 -0.97 9.11
N ASP A 123 -7.69 -1.34 10.35
CA ASP A 123 -7.16 -0.41 11.35
C ASP A 123 -5.79 0.14 10.94
N SER A 124 -4.93 -0.69 10.34
CA SER A 124 -3.62 -0.27 9.85
C SER A 124 -3.75 0.73 8.70
N LEU A 125 -4.62 0.46 7.72
CA LEU A 125 -4.88 1.38 6.62
C LEU A 125 -5.47 2.70 7.12
N GLN A 126 -6.46 2.65 8.03
CA GLN A 126 -7.06 3.83 8.63
C GLN A 126 -6.00 4.69 9.33
N SER A 127 -5.18 4.07 10.20
CA SER A 127 -4.13 4.75 10.94
C SER A 127 -3.13 5.45 10.01
N ILE A 128 -2.67 4.77 8.95
CA ILE A 128 -1.72 5.35 7.98
C ILE A 128 -2.33 6.55 7.28
N TYR A 129 -3.56 6.45 6.77
CA TYR A 129 -4.17 7.55 6.01
C TYR A 129 -4.58 8.73 6.89
N ASP A 130 -5.06 8.51 8.11
CA ASP A 130 -5.38 9.58 9.06
C ASP A 130 -4.13 10.37 9.45
N ASN A 131 -3.02 9.69 9.75
CA ASN A 131 -1.78 10.36 10.08
C ASN A 131 -1.14 11.04 8.87
N ARG A 132 -1.17 10.40 7.69
CA ARG A 132 -0.70 11.02 6.43
C ARG A 132 -1.45 12.31 6.13
N ASN A 133 -2.76 12.33 6.35
CA ASN A 133 -3.58 13.53 6.12
C ASN A 133 -3.22 14.63 7.13
N LYS A 134 -3.09 14.33 8.42
CA LYS A 134 -2.60 15.28 9.42
C LYS A 134 -1.25 15.87 9.03
N ILE A 135 -0.29 15.03 8.66
CA ILE A 135 1.06 15.46 8.24
C ILE A 135 0.97 16.38 7.01
N ALA A 136 0.15 16.02 6.01
CA ALA A 136 -0.01 16.81 4.78
C ALA A 136 -0.65 18.19 5.02
N HIS A 137 -1.49 18.33 6.05
CA HIS A 137 -2.12 19.57 6.45
C HIS A 137 -1.33 20.36 7.50
N GLY A 138 -0.14 19.89 7.88
CA GLY A 138 0.69 20.52 8.91
C GLY A 138 0.14 20.37 10.33
N GLU A 139 -0.77 19.43 10.53
CA GLU A 139 -1.33 19.12 11.84
C GLU A 139 -0.39 18.22 12.66
N ILE A 140 -0.58 18.22 13.98
CA ILE A 140 0.21 17.37 14.88
C ILE A 140 -0.16 15.90 14.64
N SER A 141 0.84 15.11 14.30
CA SER A 141 0.76 13.64 14.21
C SER A 141 1.72 13.02 15.21
N ASN A 142 1.17 12.24 16.13
CA ASN A 142 1.92 11.54 17.18
C ASN A 142 2.05 10.04 16.88
N ILE A 143 2.03 9.65 15.59
CA ILE A 143 2.20 8.25 15.24
C ILE A 143 3.62 7.78 15.58
N GLY A 144 3.71 6.78 16.44
CA GLY A 144 4.99 6.21 16.84
C GLY A 144 5.59 5.30 15.77
N PHE A 145 6.92 5.26 15.72
CA PHE A 145 7.66 4.44 14.76
C PHE A 145 7.23 2.96 14.78
N LYS A 146 7.07 2.36 15.97
CA LYS A 146 6.67 0.94 16.08
C LYS A 146 5.30 0.67 15.45
N SER A 147 4.34 1.58 15.66
CA SER A 147 3.01 1.48 15.04
C SER A 147 3.06 1.55 13.51
N LEU A 148 3.99 2.36 12.96
CA LEU A 148 4.22 2.43 11.51
C LEU A 148 4.82 1.14 10.95
N GLU A 149 5.81 0.58 11.63
CA GLU A 149 6.45 -0.68 11.25
C GLU A 149 5.42 -1.83 11.25
N ASP A 150 4.63 -1.96 12.31
CA ASP A 150 3.59 -2.98 12.41
C ASP A 150 2.49 -2.78 11.34
N SER A 151 2.08 -1.54 11.08
CA SER A 151 1.11 -1.23 10.02
C SER A 151 1.65 -1.59 8.63
N TYR A 152 2.93 -1.32 8.36
CA TYR A 152 3.55 -1.69 7.08
C TYR A 152 3.55 -3.20 6.86
N ILE A 153 3.90 -3.98 7.88
CA ILE A 153 3.87 -5.46 7.82
C ILE A 153 2.44 -5.97 7.55
N ARG A 154 1.42 -5.40 8.23
CA ARG A 154 0.02 -5.77 8.01
C ARG A 154 -0.47 -5.40 6.61
N ILE A 155 -0.08 -4.24 6.09
CA ILE A 155 -0.41 -3.83 4.72
C ILE A 155 0.23 -4.76 3.68
N GLN A 156 1.45 -5.25 3.90
CA GLN A 156 2.07 -6.25 3.04
C GLN A 156 1.27 -7.57 3.05
N LYS A 157 0.89 -8.07 4.23
CA LYS A 157 0.03 -9.26 4.38
C LYS A 157 -1.33 -9.07 3.72
N PHE A 158 -1.93 -7.89 3.86
CA PHE A 158 -3.17 -7.55 3.16
C PHE A 158 -3.04 -7.73 1.64
N PHE A 159 -1.96 -7.22 1.04
CA PHE A 159 -1.76 -7.39 -0.41
C PHE A 159 -1.51 -8.85 -0.82
N GLU A 160 -0.81 -9.63 -0.01
CA GLU A 160 -0.67 -11.07 -0.24
C GLU A 160 -2.04 -11.77 -0.20
N ARG A 161 -2.87 -11.40 0.75
CA ARG A 161 -4.24 -11.93 0.87
C ARG A 161 -5.11 -11.50 -0.31
N LEU A 162 -5.08 -10.23 -0.68
CA LEU A 162 -5.82 -9.69 -1.82
C LEU A 162 -5.49 -10.44 -3.12
N VAL A 163 -4.21 -10.70 -3.37
CA VAL A 163 -3.77 -11.46 -4.55
C VAL A 163 -4.35 -12.89 -4.55
N LYS A 164 -4.38 -13.56 -3.40
CA LYS A 164 -4.99 -14.89 -3.28
C LYS A 164 -6.48 -14.85 -3.55
N VAL A 165 -7.19 -13.87 -2.98
CA VAL A 165 -8.65 -13.70 -3.17
C VAL A 165 -9.00 -13.40 -4.62
N MET A 166 -8.25 -12.54 -5.31
CA MET A 166 -8.47 -12.24 -6.73
C MET A 166 -8.13 -13.43 -7.64
N GLY A 167 -7.28 -14.34 -7.21
CA GLY A 167 -6.82 -15.51 -7.99
C GLY A 167 -7.67 -16.76 -7.80
N SER A 168 -8.57 -16.78 -6.80
CA SER A 168 -9.45 -17.93 -6.45
C SER A 168 -10.66 -18.05 -7.38
#